data_b295d1b4efaf96f53aa56017b9c97736
#
_entry.id   b295d1b4efaf96f53aa56017b9c97736
#
_cell.length_a   1.000
_cell.length_b   1.000
_cell.length_c   1.000
_cell.angle_alpha   90.00
_cell.angle_beta   90.00
_cell.angle_gamma   90.00
#
_symmetry.space_group_name_H-M   'P 1'
#
loop_
_entity.id
_entity.type
_entity.pdbx_description
1 polymer ?
#
loop_
_entity_poly.entity_id
_entity_poly.type
_entity_poly.pdbx_seq_one_letter_code
_entity_poly.pdbx_strand_id
1 'polypeptide(L)'
;MGTDEYSKSVEFAITPDSIVIIEGVLLYQKALVELFDYKVYLDISPKEILERGKLRDVPLYGVGILEQYRQLFIPVQELYEEMAQPKASSDLVVDVTNFERMIVKDEKSCPR
;
A
#
# COMPACT_ATOMS: atom_id res chain seq x y z
N MET A 1 8.39 -15.89 -18.00
CA MET A 1 8.43 -14.87 -16.98
C MET A 1 9.68 -14.02 -17.07
N GLY A 2 9.51 -12.78 -17.31
CA GLY A 2 10.64 -11.91 -17.56
C GLY A 2 11.41 -11.55 -16.31
N THR A 3 12.39 -12.36 -15.97
CA THR A 3 13.29 -12.05 -14.86
C THR A 3 14.20 -10.88 -15.18
N ASP A 4 14.31 -10.54 -16.45
CA ASP A 4 15.15 -9.42 -16.89
C ASP A 4 14.74 -8.10 -16.28
N GLU A 5 13.47 -7.97 -15.95
CA GLU A 5 12.96 -6.76 -15.32
C GLU A 5 13.63 -6.47 -13.97
N TYR A 6 14.11 -7.48 -13.32
CA TYR A 6 14.71 -7.38 -12.00
C TYR A 6 16.24 -7.33 -12.05
N SER A 7 16.80 -7.36 -13.26
CA SER A 7 18.25 -7.30 -13.42
C SER A 7 18.80 -5.88 -13.39
N LYS A 8 17.92 -4.87 -13.49
CA LYS A 8 18.34 -3.48 -13.44
C LYS A 8 18.37 -2.98 -12.00
N SER A 9 19.41 -2.26 -11.66
CA SER A 9 19.46 -1.53 -10.40
C SER A 9 19.81 -0.08 -10.69
N VAL A 10 19.25 0.81 -9.88
CA VAL A 10 19.46 2.22 -9.98
C VAL A 10 19.95 2.73 -8.63
N GLU A 11 21.03 3.48 -8.65
CA GLU A 11 21.60 4.03 -7.43
C GLU A 11 21.22 5.49 -7.28
N PHE A 12 20.87 5.89 -6.06
CA PHE A 12 20.57 7.26 -5.71
C PHE A 12 21.50 7.72 -4.61
N ALA A 13 22.02 8.93 -4.75
CA ALA A 13 22.85 9.52 -3.71
C ALA A 13 21.93 10.05 -2.60
N ILE A 14 21.95 9.41 -1.46
CA ILE A 14 21.13 9.77 -0.30
C ILE A 14 22.03 10.40 0.75
N THR A 15 21.63 11.56 1.23
CA THR A 15 22.34 12.28 2.29
C THR A 15 21.47 12.31 3.55
N PRO A 16 22.02 12.71 4.71
CA PRO A 16 21.22 12.83 5.92
C PRO A 16 20.02 13.78 5.81
N ASP A 17 20.06 14.71 4.85
CA ASP A 17 18.97 15.66 4.63
C ASP A 17 17.94 15.16 3.62
N SER A 18 18.17 14.00 3.02
CA SER A 18 17.26 13.45 2.01
C SER A 18 15.99 12.92 2.62
N ILE A 19 14.89 13.09 1.90
CA ILE A 19 13.62 12.45 2.23
C ILE A 19 13.35 11.43 1.12
N VAL A 20 13.15 10.18 1.52
CA VAL A 20 12.86 9.09 0.58
C VAL A 20 11.45 8.58 0.85
N ILE A 21 10.62 8.62 -0.18
CA ILE A 21 9.25 8.12 -0.08
C ILE A 21 9.16 6.81 -0.85
N ILE A 22 8.70 5.77 -0.17
CA ILE A 22 8.51 4.45 -0.77
C ILE A 22 7.03 4.12 -0.66
N GLU A 23 6.42 3.75 -1.79
CA GLU A 23 5.04 3.30 -1.78
C GLU A 23 4.98 1.88 -2.32
N GLY A 24 3.98 1.15 -1.91
CA GLY A 24 3.80 -0.21 -2.36
C GLY A 24 2.80 -0.96 -1.51
N VAL A 25 2.53 -2.18 -1.90
CA VAL A 25 1.66 -3.07 -1.15
C VAL A 25 2.50 -3.91 -0.19
N LEU A 26 1.89 -4.30 0.93
CA LEU A 26 2.49 -5.21 1.91
C LEU A 26 3.87 -4.74 2.42
N LEU A 27 4.04 -3.42 2.55
CA LEU A 27 5.33 -2.86 2.96
C LEU A 27 5.66 -3.07 4.44
N TYR A 28 4.69 -3.39 5.26
CA TYR A 28 4.92 -3.55 6.71
C TYR A 28 5.28 -4.99 7.08
N GLN A 29 5.77 -5.75 6.12
CA GLN A 29 6.29 -7.08 6.41
C GLN A 29 7.44 -6.97 7.41
N LYS A 30 7.60 -8.01 8.21
CA LYS A 30 8.59 -8.05 9.27
C LYS A 30 10.00 -7.65 8.80
N ALA A 31 10.35 -8.04 7.58
CA ALA A 31 11.68 -7.75 7.05
C ALA A 31 11.88 -6.30 6.63
N LEU A 32 10.80 -5.56 6.45
CA LEU A 32 10.86 -4.21 5.90
C LEU A 32 10.40 -3.12 6.87
N VAL A 33 9.50 -3.45 7.78
CA VAL A 33 8.79 -2.43 8.57
C VAL A 33 9.73 -1.56 9.40
N GLU A 34 10.83 -2.11 9.87
CA GLU A 34 11.78 -1.37 10.70
C GLU A 34 12.66 -0.40 9.91
N LEU A 35 12.63 -0.49 8.59
CA LEU A 35 13.42 0.40 7.74
C LEU A 35 12.81 1.79 7.60
N PHE A 36 11.55 1.95 7.97
CA PHE A 36 10.82 3.19 7.76
C PHE A 36 10.83 4.05 9.01
N ASP A 37 11.14 5.33 8.85
CA ASP A 37 11.13 6.29 9.96
C ASP A 37 9.73 6.81 10.25
N TYR A 38 8.89 6.89 9.22
CA TYR A 38 7.50 7.35 9.33
C TYR A 38 6.63 6.55 8.39
N LYS A 39 5.52 6.05 8.90
CA LYS A 39 4.66 5.13 8.16
C LYS A 39 3.26 5.69 8.02
N VAL A 40 2.77 5.73 6.78
CA VAL A 40 1.42 6.16 6.47
C VAL A 40 0.66 4.97 5.89
N TYR A 41 -0.49 4.67 6.45
CA TYR A 41 -1.37 3.63 5.93
C TYR A 41 -2.59 4.25 5.27
N LEU A 42 -2.85 3.88 4.04
CA LEU A 42 -4.02 4.33 3.31
C LEU A 42 -5.11 3.28 3.45
N ASP A 43 -6.16 3.62 4.19
CA ASP A 43 -7.26 2.73 4.47
C ASP A 43 -8.36 2.91 3.44
N ILE A 44 -8.83 1.79 2.88
CA ILE A 44 -9.84 1.81 1.84
C ILE A 44 -10.74 0.58 2.01
N SER A 45 -12.04 0.75 1.82
CA SER A 45 -12.97 -0.36 1.94
C SER A 45 -12.80 -1.36 0.79
N PRO A 46 -13.03 -2.66 1.03
CA PRO A 46 -12.97 -3.67 -0.04
C PRO A 46 -13.91 -3.36 -1.20
N LYS A 47 -15.08 -2.80 -0.90
CA LYS A 47 -16.02 -2.39 -1.93
C LYS A 47 -15.43 -1.35 -2.87
N GLU A 48 -14.74 -0.36 -2.30
CA GLU A 48 -14.13 0.69 -3.10
C GLU A 48 -12.92 0.17 -3.89
N ILE A 49 -12.22 -0.80 -3.35
CA ILE A 49 -11.12 -1.46 -4.08
C ILE A 49 -11.67 -2.07 -5.37
N LEU A 50 -12.80 -2.77 -5.30
CA LEU A 50 -13.42 -3.37 -6.47
C LEU A 50 -13.91 -2.31 -7.45
N GLU A 51 -14.50 -1.24 -6.95
CA GLU A 51 -15.00 -0.16 -7.83
C GLU A 51 -13.85 0.52 -8.58
N ARG A 52 -12.75 0.78 -7.90
CA ARG A 52 -11.58 1.36 -8.57
C ARG A 52 -10.96 0.39 -9.55
N GLY A 53 -10.99 -0.90 -9.24
CA GLY A 53 -10.53 -1.93 -10.15
C GLY A 53 -11.35 -1.97 -11.43
N LYS A 54 -12.68 -1.77 -11.33
CA LYS A 54 -13.53 -1.69 -12.51
C LYS A 54 -13.11 -0.54 -13.42
N LEU A 55 -12.83 0.61 -12.84
CA LEU A 55 -12.50 1.80 -13.61
C LEU A 55 -11.11 1.76 -14.21
N ARG A 56 -10.15 1.21 -13.50
CA ARG A 56 -8.76 1.22 -13.90
C ARG A 56 -8.32 -0.04 -14.62
N ASP A 57 -8.63 -1.20 -14.05
CA ASP A 57 -8.03 -2.45 -14.50
C ASP A 57 -8.88 -3.22 -15.50
N VAL A 58 -10.20 -3.14 -15.43
CA VAL A 58 -11.05 -3.84 -16.39
C VAL A 58 -10.79 -3.36 -17.83
N PRO A 59 -10.63 -2.06 -18.10
CA PRO A 59 -10.28 -1.63 -19.46
C PRO A 59 -8.96 -2.18 -19.97
N LEU A 60 -8.04 -2.52 -19.07
CA LEU A 60 -6.71 -3.02 -19.43
C LEU A 60 -6.66 -4.55 -19.50
N TYR A 61 -7.35 -5.23 -18.59
CA TYR A 61 -7.18 -6.67 -18.39
C TYR A 61 -8.48 -7.47 -18.54
N GLY A 62 -9.61 -6.81 -18.76
CA GLY A 62 -10.90 -7.48 -18.87
C GLY A 62 -11.55 -7.73 -17.50
N VAL A 63 -12.84 -8.12 -17.53
CA VAL A 63 -13.63 -8.29 -16.30
C VAL A 63 -13.12 -9.40 -15.40
N GLY A 64 -12.35 -10.34 -15.93
CA GLY A 64 -11.79 -11.43 -15.13
C GLY A 64 -10.87 -10.94 -14.03
N ILE A 65 -10.32 -9.73 -14.14
CA ILE A 65 -9.44 -9.18 -13.10
C ILE A 65 -10.19 -8.98 -11.78
N LEU A 66 -11.50 -8.73 -11.84
CA LEU A 66 -12.30 -8.54 -10.63
C LEU A 66 -12.38 -9.84 -9.82
N GLU A 67 -12.37 -10.99 -10.49
CA GLU A 67 -12.36 -12.26 -9.81
C GLU A 67 -11.04 -12.48 -9.09
N GLN A 68 -9.94 -12.07 -9.68
CA GLN A 68 -8.65 -12.11 -9.01
C GLN A 68 -8.61 -11.21 -7.78
N TYR A 69 -9.26 -10.07 -7.84
CA TYR A 69 -9.39 -9.19 -6.66
C TYR A 69 -10.08 -9.92 -5.52
N ARG A 70 -11.21 -10.59 -5.81
CA ARG A 70 -11.98 -11.28 -4.80
C ARG A 70 -11.28 -12.51 -4.25
N GLN A 71 -10.62 -13.28 -5.11
CA GLN A 71 -10.07 -14.58 -4.74
C GLN A 71 -8.64 -14.49 -4.23
N LEU A 72 -7.91 -13.45 -4.59
CA LEU A 72 -6.50 -13.35 -4.23
C LEU A 72 -6.18 -12.03 -3.50
N PHE A 73 -6.39 -10.90 -4.17
CA PHE A 73 -5.89 -9.63 -3.62
C PHE A 73 -6.55 -9.24 -2.32
N ILE A 74 -7.86 -9.33 -2.24
CA ILE A 74 -8.59 -8.97 -1.02
C ILE A 74 -8.30 -9.95 0.12
N PRO A 75 -8.35 -11.27 -0.09
CA PRO A 75 -7.98 -12.20 0.99
C PRO A 75 -6.54 -12.04 1.46
N VAL A 76 -5.61 -11.78 0.56
CA VAL A 76 -4.21 -11.53 0.94
C VAL A 76 -4.09 -10.26 1.76
N GLN A 77 -4.80 -9.21 1.38
CA GLN A 77 -4.80 -7.96 2.13
C GLN A 77 -5.39 -8.15 3.53
N GLU A 78 -6.47 -8.93 3.63
CA GLU A 78 -7.08 -9.21 4.93
C GLU A 78 -6.11 -9.98 5.84
N LEU A 79 -5.40 -10.95 5.28
CA LEU A 79 -4.40 -11.70 6.03
C LEU A 79 -3.26 -10.79 6.48
N TYR A 80 -2.82 -9.90 5.61
CA TYR A 80 -1.79 -8.93 5.93
C TYR A 80 -2.22 -8.00 7.07
N GLU A 81 -3.47 -7.53 7.04
CA GLU A 81 -3.99 -6.68 8.11
C GLU A 81 -4.03 -7.41 9.44
N GLU A 82 -4.34 -8.69 9.41
CA GLU A 82 -4.35 -9.51 10.62
C GLU A 82 -2.95 -9.74 11.17
N MET A 83 -2.00 -10.05 10.32
CA MET A 83 -0.65 -10.41 10.75
C MET A 83 0.24 -9.21 11.04
N ALA A 84 0.21 -8.23 10.19
CA ALA A 84 1.08 -7.05 10.32
C ALA A 84 0.43 -5.91 11.09
N GLN A 85 -0.88 -5.89 11.18
CA GLN A 85 -1.66 -4.84 11.83
C GLN A 85 -1.18 -3.45 11.40
N PRO A 86 -1.25 -3.16 10.11
CA PRO A 86 -0.64 -1.94 9.57
C PRO A 86 -1.25 -0.66 10.13
N LYS A 87 -2.53 -0.67 10.48
CA LYS A 87 -3.16 0.52 11.07
C LYS A 87 -2.57 0.84 12.43
N ALA A 88 -2.37 -0.19 13.26
CA ALA A 88 -1.79 -0.01 14.59
C ALA A 88 -0.31 0.33 14.51
N SER A 89 0.38 -0.12 13.47
CA SER A 89 1.81 0.10 13.28
C SER A 89 2.13 1.42 12.60
N SER A 90 1.14 2.10 12.03
CA SER A 90 1.35 3.33 11.28
C SER A 90 1.36 4.55 12.18
N ASP A 91 2.08 5.57 11.73
CA ASP A 91 2.10 6.87 12.39
C ASP A 91 0.93 7.72 11.94
N LEU A 92 0.42 7.46 10.74
CA LEU A 92 -0.72 8.18 10.19
C LEU A 92 -1.61 7.18 9.43
N VAL A 93 -2.91 7.21 9.71
CA VAL A 93 -3.88 6.41 8.96
C VAL A 93 -4.85 7.36 8.29
N VAL A 94 -4.97 7.25 6.98
CA VAL A 94 -5.83 8.11 6.18
C VAL A 94 -6.87 7.24 5.47
N ASP A 95 -8.15 7.58 5.66
CA ASP A 95 -9.22 6.93 4.93
C ASP A 95 -9.32 7.55 3.54
N VAL A 96 -8.99 6.78 2.53
CA VAL A 96 -8.99 7.22 1.14
C VAL A 96 -10.13 6.60 0.34
N THR A 97 -11.13 6.05 1.02
CA THR A 97 -12.29 5.46 0.37
C THR A 97 -12.95 6.46 -0.59
N ASN A 98 -13.04 7.71 -0.16
CA ASN A 98 -13.42 8.81 -1.05
C ASN A 98 -12.20 9.68 -1.28
N PHE A 99 -11.54 9.53 -2.43
CA PHE A 99 -10.29 10.25 -2.67
C PHE A 99 -10.46 11.76 -2.85
N GLU A 100 -11.69 12.23 -3.08
CA GLU A 100 -11.97 13.66 -3.11
C GLU A 100 -12.09 14.24 -1.70
N ARG A 101 -12.27 13.38 -0.70
CA ARG A 101 -12.47 13.80 0.67
C ARG A 101 -11.79 12.81 1.61
N MET A 102 -10.49 12.86 1.61
CA MET A 102 -9.69 11.99 2.48
C MET A 102 -9.77 12.44 3.92
N ILE A 103 -9.82 11.49 4.84
CA ILE A 103 -10.00 11.76 6.25
C ILE A 103 -8.86 11.13 7.04
N VAL A 104 -8.18 11.92 7.86
CA VAL A 104 -7.21 11.39 8.80
C VAL A 104 -7.97 10.70 9.92
N LYS A 105 -7.74 9.40 10.08
CA LYS A 105 -8.42 8.59 11.10
C LYS A 105 -7.60 8.49 12.37
N ASP A 106 -6.29 8.48 12.26
CA ASP A 106 -5.41 8.35 13.40
C ASP A 106 -4.07 8.99 13.06
N GLU A 107 -3.50 9.68 14.02
CA GLU A 107 -2.23 10.34 13.82
C GLU A 107 -1.44 10.30 15.11
N LYS A 108 -0.23 9.75 15.04
CA LYS A 108 0.68 9.72 16.18
C LYS A 108 1.68 10.85 16.07
N SER A 109 2.20 11.27 17.22
CA SER A 109 3.24 12.28 17.24
C SER A 109 4.46 11.82 16.45
N CYS A 110 5.04 12.75 15.69
CA CYS A 110 6.27 12.45 14.97
C CYS A 110 7.37 12.16 16.00
N PRO A 111 8.15 11.09 15.81
CA PRO A 111 9.19 10.71 16.78
C PRO A 111 10.43 11.56 16.62
N ARG A 112 10.39 12.73 17.11
CA ARG A 112 11.56 13.59 17.02
C ARG A 112 11.73 14.43 18.20
#